data_6dbfb6ef53722c6f89e3a3b1125ceab6
#
_entry.id   6dbfb6ef53722c6f89e3a3b1125ceab6
#
_cell.length_a   1.000
_cell.length_b   1.000
_cell.length_c   1.000
_cell.angle_alpha   90.00
_cell.angle_beta   90.00
_cell.angle_gamma   90.00
#
_symmetry.space_group_name_H-M   'P 1'
#
loop_
_entity.id
_entity.type
_entity.pdbx_description
1 polymer ?
#
loop_
_entity_poly.entity_id
_entity_poly.type
_entity_poly.pdbx_seq_one_letter_code
_entity_poly.pdbx_strand_id
1 'polypeptide(L)'
;MASTTGKIASVIGRYYAMDRDQRWERIQKAYDVIVRGTGTAVDDFATAIQESYDKDVTDEFIAPLIAKNSAGNALAPLENDDVVIFFNFRTDRGRELSQALSQKAFEAQGMTPLNLHYVTLTNYDSSFKNVQVVFDKDNLKDTLGETLSTAGKIQIRIAETEKYPHVTFFFNGGREEPFPGEERILCPSPKVATYDLQPEMSAFEIRDAIIPEIQKETADFICLNFANPDMVGHTGDLDAAIKACETVDSCAQSVIEAALTQDYAVLVIADHGNCETMINPDGSPNTAHTTNPVPIILVDNHKKKIASGVLGDLAPTILDIMGVSQPEAMTQKSLII
;
A
#
# COMPACT_ATOMS: atom_id res chain seq x y z
N MET A 1 23.08 17.59 1.62
CA MET A 1 23.79 17.32 2.90
C MET A 1 25.05 18.19 3.13
N ALA A 2 25.40 19.11 2.26
CA ALA A 2 26.60 19.96 2.40
C ALA A 2 26.60 20.87 3.67
N SER A 3 25.47 21.06 4.32
CA SER A 3 25.31 21.90 5.51
C SER A 3 25.06 21.13 6.81
N THR A 4 25.16 19.80 6.80
CA THR A 4 24.88 18.95 7.97
C THR A 4 26.12 18.17 8.41
N THR A 5 26.14 17.72 9.65
CA THR A 5 27.22 16.85 10.19
C THR A 5 27.01 15.38 9.85
N GLY A 6 25.86 14.99 9.27
CA GLY A 6 25.56 13.61 8.91
C GLY A 6 26.23 13.16 7.62
N LYS A 7 26.41 11.84 7.49
CA LYS A 7 26.91 11.15 6.29
C LYS A 7 25.95 10.06 5.86
N ILE A 8 25.85 9.82 4.57
CA ILE A 8 25.14 8.63 4.05
C ILE A 8 26.06 7.43 4.22
N ALA A 9 25.63 6.42 4.95
CA ALA A 9 26.40 5.20 5.17
C ALA A 9 26.07 4.12 4.14
N SER A 10 24.81 4.04 3.70
CA SER A 10 24.34 3.06 2.71
C SER A 10 23.14 3.56 1.94
N VAL A 11 22.92 2.97 0.76
CA VAL A 11 21.73 3.17 -0.09
C VAL A 11 21.26 1.81 -0.59
N ILE A 12 19.95 1.59 -0.62
CA ILE A 12 19.34 0.38 -1.17
C ILE A 12 17.92 0.71 -1.68
N GLY A 13 17.52 0.09 -2.77
CA GLY A 13 16.20 0.27 -3.38
C GLY A 13 15.04 -0.24 -2.50
N ARG A 14 13.87 0.37 -2.66
CA ARG A 14 12.67 0.05 -1.88
C ARG A 14 12.16 -1.38 -2.11
N TYR A 15 12.42 -1.98 -3.25
CA TYR A 15 12.11 -3.38 -3.56
C TYR A 15 12.65 -4.34 -2.49
N TYR A 16 13.80 -4.01 -1.91
CA TYR A 16 14.44 -4.80 -0.84
C TYR A 16 14.04 -4.31 0.55
N ALA A 17 14.20 -3.01 0.81
CA ALA A 17 14.07 -2.46 2.16
C ALA A 17 12.61 -2.24 2.60
N MET A 18 11.67 -2.20 1.67
CA MET A 18 10.29 -1.79 1.90
C MET A 18 9.29 -2.85 1.44
N ASP A 19 9.67 -4.13 1.53
CA ASP A 19 8.74 -5.25 1.31
C ASP A 19 7.62 -5.23 2.36
N ARG A 20 6.46 -5.75 2.00
CA ARG A 20 5.30 -5.91 2.88
C ARG A 20 4.53 -7.21 2.63
N ASP A 21 5.12 -8.11 1.81
CA ASP A 21 4.55 -9.39 1.39
C ASP A 21 5.33 -10.58 1.97
N GLN A 22 6.04 -10.36 3.10
CA GLN A 22 6.81 -11.36 3.83
C GLN A 22 7.88 -12.07 2.97
N ARG A 23 8.46 -11.35 2.02
CA ARG A 23 9.58 -11.84 1.21
C ARG A 23 10.90 -11.56 1.94
N TRP A 24 11.13 -12.34 2.98
CA TRP A 24 12.24 -12.16 3.92
C TRP A 24 13.62 -12.19 3.25
N GLU A 25 13.76 -12.82 2.09
CA GLU A 25 14.96 -12.77 1.27
C GLU A 25 15.27 -11.36 0.70
N ARG A 26 14.23 -10.50 0.54
CA ARG A 26 14.42 -9.10 0.16
C ARG A 26 14.85 -8.29 1.37
N ILE A 27 14.15 -8.44 2.49
CA ILE A 27 14.46 -7.78 3.76
C ILE A 27 15.86 -8.16 4.23
N GLN A 28 16.30 -9.40 4.01
CA GLN A 28 17.67 -9.85 4.34
C GLN A 28 18.73 -8.96 3.67
N LYS A 29 18.56 -8.58 2.40
CA LYS A 29 19.51 -7.69 1.71
C LYS A 29 19.58 -6.32 2.36
N ALA A 30 18.44 -5.78 2.81
CA ALA A 30 18.40 -4.50 3.53
C ALA A 30 19.03 -4.65 4.93
N TYR A 31 18.73 -5.72 5.63
CA TYR A 31 19.35 -6.04 6.91
C TYR A 31 20.88 -6.16 6.77
N ASP A 32 21.37 -6.91 5.78
CA ASP A 32 22.79 -7.16 5.58
C ASP A 32 23.57 -5.86 5.26
N VAL A 33 22.96 -4.94 4.50
CA VAL A 33 23.61 -3.66 4.24
C VAL A 33 23.66 -2.76 5.47
N ILE A 34 22.63 -2.78 6.28
CA ILE A 34 22.49 -1.93 7.48
C ILE A 34 23.32 -2.48 8.64
N VAL A 35 23.22 -3.78 8.93
CA VAL A 35 23.83 -4.39 10.12
C VAL A 35 25.24 -4.93 9.83
N ARG A 36 25.47 -5.50 8.64
CA ARG A 36 26.75 -6.15 8.30
C ARG A 36 27.63 -5.32 7.40
N GLY A 37 27.12 -4.20 6.89
CA GLY A 37 27.84 -3.37 5.92
C GLY A 37 28.13 -4.10 4.61
N THR A 38 27.24 -5.01 4.20
CA THR A 38 27.42 -5.82 2.98
C THR A 38 26.81 -5.11 1.79
N GLY A 39 27.60 -4.73 0.81
CA GLY A 39 27.16 -4.05 -0.40
C GLY A 39 28.30 -3.65 -1.30
N THR A 40 28.02 -3.10 -2.46
CA THR A 40 29.00 -2.52 -3.37
C THR A 40 29.55 -1.23 -2.76
N ALA A 41 30.86 -1.17 -2.55
CA ALA A 41 31.50 0.02 -2.02
C ALA A 41 31.55 1.13 -3.08
N VAL A 42 31.14 2.34 -2.71
CA VAL A 42 31.13 3.51 -3.58
C VAL A 42 31.79 4.71 -2.90
N ASP A 43 32.44 5.55 -3.68
CA ASP A 43 33.01 6.80 -3.19
C ASP A 43 32.00 7.94 -3.21
N ASP A 44 31.06 7.91 -4.16
CA ASP A 44 29.97 8.86 -4.31
C ASP A 44 28.67 8.15 -4.70
N PHE A 45 27.64 8.30 -3.85
CA PHE A 45 26.34 7.67 -4.08
C PHE A 45 25.59 8.27 -5.27
N ALA A 46 25.73 9.58 -5.55
CA ALA A 46 25.03 10.20 -6.66
C ALA A 46 25.53 9.63 -8.00
N THR A 47 26.83 9.48 -8.15
CA THR A 47 27.44 8.84 -9.33
C THR A 47 27.00 7.38 -9.46
N ALA A 48 27.02 6.61 -8.38
CA ALA A 48 26.62 5.20 -8.41
C ALA A 48 25.14 5.00 -8.74
N ILE A 49 24.27 5.89 -8.27
CA ILE A 49 22.84 5.89 -8.63
C ILE A 49 22.67 6.23 -10.10
N GLN A 50 23.38 7.23 -10.64
CA GLN A 50 23.33 7.56 -12.06
C GLN A 50 23.80 6.39 -12.93
N GLU A 51 24.89 5.71 -12.54
CA GLU A 51 25.36 4.49 -13.23
C GLU A 51 24.32 3.35 -13.19
N SER A 52 23.47 3.30 -12.16
CA SER A 52 22.34 2.35 -12.10
C SER A 52 21.26 2.73 -13.12
N TYR A 53 20.91 4.01 -13.20
CA TYR A 53 19.94 4.51 -14.18
C TYR A 53 20.42 4.31 -15.63
N ASP A 54 21.70 4.50 -15.89
CA ASP A 54 22.30 4.26 -17.20
C ASP A 54 22.24 2.79 -17.66
N LYS A 55 21.89 1.89 -16.72
CA LYS A 55 21.67 0.45 -16.96
C LYS A 55 20.18 0.07 -16.85
N ASP A 56 19.27 1.03 -16.94
CA ASP A 56 17.82 0.86 -16.80
C ASP A 56 17.38 0.30 -15.42
N VAL A 57 18.22 0.45 -14.37
CA VAL A 57 17.88 0.07 -13.00
C VAL A 57 17.53 1.32 -12.21
N THR A 58 16.22 1.54 -11.99
CA THR A 58 15.67 2.72 -11.33
C THR A 58 15.69 2.61 -9.81
N ASP A 59 15.23 3.66 -9.10
CA ASP A 59 15.23 3.81 -7.64
C ASP A 59 14.75 2.58 -6.88
N GLU A 60 13.72 1.93 -7.38
CA GLU A 60 13.08 0.79 -6.74
C GLU A 60 14.04 -0.40 -6.59
N PHE A 61 14.92 -0.60 -7.58
CA PHE A 61 15.74 -1.80 -7.71
C PHE A 61 17.23 -1.59 -7.45
N ILE A 62 17.64 -0.41 -6.98
CA ILE A 62 19.05 -0.12 -6.67
C ILE A 62 19.59 -1.18 -5.70
N ALA A 63 20.63 -1.90 -6.16
CA ALA A 63 21.31 -2.90 -5.33
C ALA A 63 22.01 -2.27 -4.13
N PRO A 64 22.30 -3.03 -3.05
CA PRO A 64 22.96 -2.51 -1.86
C PRO A 64 24.27 -1.79 -2.14
N LEU A 65 24.37 -0.50 -1.80
CA LEU A 65 25.56 0.35 -1.91
C LEU A 65 26.01 0.77 -0.50
N ILE A 66 27.33 0.81 -0.26
CA ILE A 66 27.89 1.22 1.04
C ILE A 66 29.00 2.26 0.85
N ALA A 67 29.09 3.20 1.79
CA ALA A 67 30.28 4.03 1.97
C ALA A 67 31.32 3.31 2.83
N LYS A 68 32.60 3.56 2.58
CA LYS A 68 33.70 3.08 3.41
C LYS A 68 34.29 4.19 4.26
N ASN A 69 34.79 3.80 5.41
CA ASN A 69 35.62 4.67 6.26
C ASN A 69 37.09 4.65 5.77
N SER A 70 37.95 5.45 6.39
CA SER A 70 39.39 5.54 6.03
C SER A 70 40.17 4.23 6.21
N ALA A 71 39.64 3.28 6.97
CA ALA A 71 40.22 1.94 7.16
C ALA A 71 39.74 0.91 6.12
N GLY A 72 38.83 1.32 5.19
CA GLY A 72 38.27 0.44 4.16
C GLY A 72 37.09 -0.41 4.62
N ASN A 73 36.61 -0.26 5.86
CA ASN A 73 35.42 -0.93 6.37
C ASN A 73 34.14 -0.11 6.05
N ALA A 74 32.97 -0.75 6.11
CA ALA A 74 31.69 -0.04 6.03
C ALA A 74 31.64 1.13 7.03
N LEU A 75 31.07 2.26 6.60
CA LEU A 75 31.17 3.51 7.36
C LEU A 75 30.50 3.43 8.74
N ALA A 76 29.32 2.85 8.83
CA ALA A 76 28.55 2.79 10.06
C ALA A 76 27.57 1.60 10.02
N PRO A 77 28.04 0.34 10.18
CA PRO A 77 27.14 -0.77 10.45
C PRO A 77 26.41 -0.54 11.76
N LEU A 78 25.16 -0.95 11.83
CA LEU A 78 24.33 -0.82 13.03
C LEU A 78 24.75 -1.84 14.08
N GLU A 79 24.96 -1.39 15.31
CA GLU A 79 25.39 -2.19 16.45
C GLU A 79 24.37 -2.11 17.60
N ASN A 80 24.53 -2.99 18.60
CA ASN A 80 23.71 -2.90 19.81
C ASN A 80 23.92 -1.55 20.50
N ASP A 81 22.87 -1.07 21.15
CA ASP A 81 22.79 0.20 21.87
C ASP A 81 22.83 1.44 20.97
N ASP A 82 22.82 1.28 19.64
CA ASP A 82 22.65 2.41 18.72
C ASP A 82 21.25 2.98 18.76
N VAL A 83 21.16 4.28 18.42
CA VAL A 83 19.90 4.99 18.24
C VAL A 83 19.48 4.90 16.77
N VAL A 84 18.29 4.36 16.53
CA VAL A 84 17.68 4.29 15.20
C VAL A 84 16.45 5.18 15.18
N ILE A 85 16.40 6.11 14.22
CA ILE A 85 15.18 6.87 13.90
C ILE A 85 14.69 6.38 12.54
N PHE A 86 13.63 5.59 12.54
CA PHE A 86 13.01 5.12 11.31
C PHE A 86 12.02 6.19 10.81
N PHE A 87 12.42 6.91 9.76
CA PHE A 87 11.79 8.15 9.34
C PHE A 87 10.55 7.96 8.44
N ASN A 88 10.07 6.75 8.24
CA ASN A 88 8.87 6.47 7.46
C ASN A 88 7.62 6.87 8.24
N PHE A 89 6.78 7.71 7.62
CA PHE A 89 5.49 8.08 8.19
C PHE A 89 4.42 6.99 7.95
N ARG A 90 4.42 6.35 6.77
CA ARG A 90 3.57 5.18 6.47
C ARG A 90 4.08 3.95 7.22
N THR A 91 3.14 3.14 7.70
CA THR A 91 3.43 2.02 8.61
C THR A 91 3.74 0.72 7.91
N ASP A 92 3.04 0.43 6.79
CA ASP A 92 3.04 -0.86 6.11
C ASP A 92 4.43 -1.31 5.66
N ARG A 93 5.16 -0.44 4.97
CA ARG A 93 6.48 -0.75 4.39
C ARG A 93 7.66 -0.59 5.36
N GLY A 94 7.44 -0.03 6.54
CA GLY A 94 8.46 0.03 7.61
C GLY A 94 8.41 -1.16 8.56
N ARG A 95 7.32 -1.93 8.54
CA ARG A 95 7.01 -2.98 9.52
C ARG A 95 8.02 -4.13 9.48
N GLU A 96 8.25 -4.73 8.33
CA GLU A 96 9.09 -5.94 8.20
C GLU A 96 10.56 -5.67 8.52
N LEU A 97 11.13 -4.59 8.01
CA LEU A 97 12.51 -4.22 8.33
C LEU A 97 12.67 -3.88 9.82
N SER A 98 11.70 -3.18 10.42
CA SER A 98 11.69 -2.91 11.86
C SER A 98 11.62 -4.20 12.68
N GLN A 99 10.80 -5.16 12.23
CA GLN A 99 10.67 -6.46 12.87
C GLN A 99 11.99 -7.23 12.85
N ALA A 100 12.69 -7.26 11.71
CA ALA A 100 13.97 -7.93 11.56
C ALA A 100 15.10 -7.26 12.37
N LEU A 101 15.09 -5.91 12.44
CA LEU A 101 16.14 -5.17 13.15
C LEU A 101 15.99 -5.22 14.68
N SER A 102 14.76 -5.27 15.22
CA SER A 102 14.53 -5.05 16.65
C SER A 102 13.61 -6.03 17.37
N GLN A 103 12.84 -6.87 16.67
CA GLN A 103 11.79 -7.66 17.33
C GLN A 103 12.00 -9.17 17.29
N LYS A 104 12.36 -9.74 16.15
CA LYS A 104 12.31 -11.18 15.92
C LYS A 104 13.48 -11.69 15.10
N ALA A 105 14.03 -12.85 15.50
CA ALA A 105 15.02 -13.56 14.70
C ALA A 105 14.36 -14.27 13.51
N PHE A 106 15.04 -14.25 12.36
CA PHE A 106 14.70 -15.00 11.15
C PHE A 106 15.88 -15.91 10.81
N GLU A 107 15.90 -17.08 11.43
CA GLU A 107 17.04 -18.01 11.38
C GLU A 107 17.36 -18.45 9.94
N ALA A 108 16.33 -18.72 9.13
CA ALA A 108 16.49 -19.12 7.73
C ALA A 108 17.21 -18.06 6.86
N GLN A 109 17.09 -16.77 7.20
CA GLN A 109 17.78 -15.65 6.56
C GLN A 109 19.00 -15.18 7.38
N GLY A 110 19.26 -15.78 8.52
CA GLY A 110 20.37 -15.40 9.39
C GLY A 110 20.24 -14.01 10.01
N MET A 111 19.03 -13.44 10.10
CA MET A 111 18.79 -12.13 10.72
C MET A 111 18.50 -12.31 12.21
N THR A 112 19.19 -11.54 13.05
CA THR A 112 19.02 -11.53 14.50
C THR A 112 18.74 -10.11 14.97
N PRO A 113 17.68 -9.86 15.76
CA PRO A 113 17.38 -8.53 16.25
C PRO A 113 18.50 -7.99 17.14
N LEU A 114 18.73 -6.70 17.05
CA LEU A 114 19.68 -5.95 17.86
C LEU A 114 18.96 -5.29 19.05
N ASN A 115 19.70 -5.07 20.14
CA ASN A 115 19.24 -4.23 21.25
C ASN A 115 19.44 -2.76 20.86
N LEU A 116 18.38 -2.08 20.41
CA LEU A 116 18.44 -0.73 19.84
C LEU A 116 17.58 0.25 20.64
N HIS A 117 17.98 1.51 20.67
CA HIS A 117 17.10 2.62 21.00
C HIS A 117 16.28 2.96 19.74
N TYR A 118 15.16 2.25 19.53
CA TYR A 118 14.41 2.26 18.28
C TYR A 118 13.27 3.28 18.34
N VAL A 119 13.29 4.25 17.44
CA VAL A 119 12.29 5.31 17.34
C VAL A 119 11.64 5.25 15.96
N THR A 120 10.32 5.23 15.91
CA THR A 120 9.53 5.31 14.66
C THR A 120 8.70 6.57 14.63
N LEU A 121 8.44 7.12 13.45
CA LEU A 121 7.58 8.31 13.35
C LEU A 121 6.14 7.99 13.76
N THR A 122 5.63 6.82 13.39
CA THR A 122 4.27 6.37 13.72
C THR A 122 4.30 4.94 14.24
N ASN A 123 3.23 4.49 14.85
CA ASN A 123 3.12 3.11 15.31
C ASN A 123 3.01 2.16 14.09
N TYR A 124 4.04 1.34 13.85
CA TYR A 124 4.08 0.38 12.74
C TYR A 124 3.37 -0.92 13.07
N ASP A 125 3.41 -1.34 14.35
CA ASP A 125 2.74 -2.52 14.85
C ASP A 125 2.59 -2.42 16.37
N SER A 126 1.38 -2.59 16.87
CA SER A 126 1.08 -2.50 18.31
C SER A 126 1.72 -3.61 19.16
N SER A 127 2.16 -4.69 18.52
CA SER A 127 2.86 -5.80 19.19
C SER A 127 4.34 -5.55 19.41
N PHE A 128 4.94 -4.54 18.76
CA PHE A 128 6.37 -4.23 18.88
C PHE A 128 6.73 -3.78 20.29
N LYS A 129 7.86 -4.28 20.78
CA LYS A 129 8.37 -3.96 22.12
C LYS A 129 9.59 -3.05 22.01
N ASN A 130 9.77 -2.20 23.02
CA ASN A 130 10.91 -1.28 23.13
C ASN A 130 11.06 -0.33 21.91
N VAL A 131 9.94 0.06 21.30
CA VAL A 131 9.88 1.06 20.23
C VAL A 131 9.27 2.33 20.79
N GLN A 132 9.94 3.46 20.58
CA GLN A 132 9.40 4.78 20.88
C GLN A 132 8.71 5.34 19.64
N VAL A 133 7.45 5.73 19.77
CA VAL A 133 6.66 6.34 18.69
C VAL A 133 6.64 7.85 18.89
N VAL A 134 6.98 8.61 17.84
CA VAL A 134 7.01 10.09 17.91
C VAL A 134 5.61 10.66 17.82
N PHE A 135 4.81 10.14 16.88
CA PHE A 135 3.44 10.55 16.65
C PHE A 135 2.52 9.36 16.85
N ASP A 136 1.86 9.31 17.99
CA ASP A 136 0.77 8.34 18.18
C ASP A 136 -0.35 8.66 17.19
N LYS A 137 -0.84 7.62 16.53
CA LYS A 137 -2.08 7.74 15.78
C LYS A 137 -3.24 7.71 16.74
N ASP A 138 -3.95 8.80 16.84
CA ASP A 138 -5.32 8.71 17.33
C ASP A 138 -6.11 7.85 16.34
N ASN A 139 -6.67 6.74 16.81
CA ASN A 139 -7.62 5.99 16.02
C ASN A 139 -8.75 6.95 15.62
N LEU A 140 -8.95 7.11 14.32
CA LEU A 140 -10.05 7.93 13.84
C LEU A 140 -11.36 7.30 14.29
N LYS A 141 -12.24 8.13 14.82
CA LYS A 141 -13.60 7.76 15.21
C LYS A 141 -14.56 8.07 14.08
N ASP A 142 -15.73 7.46 14.14
CA ASP A 142 -16.81 7.69 13.20
C ASP A 142 -16.38 7.47 11.74
N THR A 143 -15.45 6.53 11.51
CA THR A 143 -15.11 6.09 10.14
C THR A 143 -16.32 5.42 9.49
N LEU A 144 -16.32 5.29 8.17
CA LEU A 144 -17.42 4.62 7.46
C LEU A 144 -17.64 3.19 8.01
N GLY A 145 -16.56 2.43 8.25
CA GLY A 145 -16.66 1.08 8.81
C GLY A 145 -17.29 1.05 10.21
N GLU A 146 -16.91 1.98 11.08
CA GLU A 146 -17.48 2.11 12.43
C GLU A 146 -18.95 2.53 12.39
N THR A 147 -19.29 3.50 11.55
CA THR A 147 -20.67 3.99 11.37
C THR A 147 -21.59 2.89 10.88
N LEU A 148 -21.16 2.12 9.87
CA LEU A 148 -21.94 0.98 9.36
C LEU A 148 -22.11 -0.11 10.42
N SER A 149 -21.06 -0.44 11.16
CA SER A 149 -21.12 -1.41 12.26
C SER A 149 -22.09 -0.96 13.36
N THR A 150 -22.04 0.32 13.75
CA THR A 150 -22.94 0.90 14.74
C THR A 150 -24.40 0.88 14.27
N ALA A 151 -24.64 1.02 12.97
CA ALA A 151 -25.95 0.89 12.34
C ALA A 151 -26.39 -0.59 12.15
N GLY A 152 -25.61 -1.56 12.64
CA GLY A 152 -25.91 -3.00 12.53
C GLY A 152 -25.77 -3.56 11.12
N LYS A 153 -25.00 -2.90 10.25
CA LYS A 153 -24.79 -3.28 8.85
C LYS A 153 -23.67 -4.30 8.73
N ILE A 154 -23.88 -5.31 7.88
CA ILE A 154 -22.88 -6.32 7.53
C ILE A 154 -22.02 -5.77 6.38
N GLN A 155 -20.70 -5.91 6.51
CA GLN A 155 -19.76 -5.34 5.54
C GLN A 155 -18.67 -6.35 5.17
N ILE A 156 -18.29 -6.38 3.89
CA ILE A 156 -17.19 -7.20 3.37
C ILE A 156 -16.06 -6.28 2.87
N ARG A 157 -14.81 -6.61 3.23
CA ARG A 157 -13.58 -6.03 2.70
C ARG A 157 -12.87 -7.07 1.88
N ILE A 158 -12.57 -6.77 0.62
CA ILE A 158 -11.88 -7.71 -0.26
C ILE A 158 -10.81 -7.00 -1.10
N ALA A 159 -9.62 -7.56 -1.10
CA ALA A 159 -8.51 -7.15 -1.94
C ALA A 159 -7.46 -8.26 -2.02
N GLU A 160 -6.52 -8.11 -2.94
CA GLU A 160 -5.30 -8.91 -2.91
C GLU A 160 -4.26 -8.33 -1.91
N THR A 161 -3.20 -9.12 -1.59
CA THR A 161 -2.22 -8.83 -0.54
C THR A 161 -1.70 -7.39 -0.59
N GLU A 162 -1.37 -6.88 -1.78
CA GLU A 162 -0.79 -5.54 -1.97
C GLU A 162 -1.72 -4.40 -1.52
N LYS A 163 -3.01 -4.60 -1.61
CA LYS A 163 -4.01 -3.58 -1.29
C LYS A 163 -4.93 -3.96 -0.11
N TYR A 164 -4.72 -5.12 0.51
CA TYR A 164 -5.51 -5.55 1.65
C TYR A 164 -5.48 -4.56 2.83
N PRO A 165 -4.33 -3.99 3.23
CA PRO A 165 -4.30 -2.97 4.26
C PRO A 165 -5.11 -1.71 3.91
N HIS A 166 -5.27 -1.39 2.62
CA HIS A 166 -6.01 -0.20 2.19
C HIS A 166 -7.51 -0.34 2.43
N VAL A 167 -8.07 -1.52 2.20
CA VAL A 167 -9.51 -1.79 2.44
C VAL A 167 -9.80 -2.23 3.88
N THR A 168 -8.79 -2.47 4.72
CA THR A 168 -8.93 -2.90 6.11
C THR A 168 -8.37 -1.86 7.08
N PHE A 169 -7.11 -1.95 7.43
CA PHE A 169 -6.46 -1.10 8.43
C PHE A 169 -6.61 0.41 8.15
N PHE A 170 -6.25 0.85 6.92
CA PHE A 170 -6.34 2.27 6.56
C PHE A 170 -7.80 2.73 6.45
N PHE A 171 -8.66 1.93 5.85
CA PHE A 171 -10.08 2.23 5.73
C PHE A 171 -10.76 2.36 7.11
N ASN A 172 -10.31 1.59 8.09
CA ASN A 172 -10.79 1.61 9.47
C ASN A 172 -10.08 2.66 10.34
N GLY A 173 -9.36 3.62 9.73
CA GLY A 173 -8.74 4.73 10.45
C GLY A 173 -7.53 4.34 11.30
N GLY A 174 -6.86 3.23 10.97
CA GLY A 174 -5.69 2.72 11.68
C GLY A 174 -5.99 1.61 12.69
N ARG A 175 -7.22 1.08 12.66
CA ARG A 175 -7.65 -0.05 13.50
C ARG A 175 -7.36 -1.38 12.81
N GLU A 176 -6.60 -2.26 13.48
CA GLU A 176 -6.31 -3.61 12.97
C GLU A 176 -7.51 -4.55 13.12
N GLU A 177 -8.18 -4.52 14.27
CA GLU A 177 -9.31 -5.39 14.56
C GLU A 177 -10.53 -5.04 13.71
N PRO A 178 -11.20 -6.03 13.09
CA PRO A 178 -12.45 -5.81 12.39
C PRO A 178 -13.50 -5.17 13.29
N PHE A 179 -14.40 -4.39 12.72
CA PHE A 179 -15.62 -3.97 13.41
C PHE A 179 -16.62 -5.13 13.48
N PRO A 180 -17.53 -5.15 14.48
CA PRO A 180 -18.64 -6.11 14.47
C PRO A 180 -19.41 -6.06 13.14
N GLY A 181 -19.63 -7.22 12.51
CA GLY A 181 -20.26 -7.32 11.19
C GLY A 181 -19.32 -7.06 10.01
N GLU A 182 -17.99 -6.89 10.24
CA GLU A 182 -17.00 -6.76 9.19
C GLU A 182 -16.33 -8.12 8.90
N GLU A 183 -16.52 -8.61 7.69
CA GLU A 183 -15.83 -9.78 7.15
C GLU A 183 -14.72 -9.37 6.19
N ARG A 184 -13.64 -10.16 6.14
CA ARG A 184 -12.45 -9.86 5.36
C ARG A 184 -12.07 -11.03 4.47
N ILE A 185 -11.91 -10.79 3.17
CA ILE A 185 -11.48 -11.76 2.18
C ILE A 185 -10.13 -11.29 1.62
N LEU A 186 -9.10 -12.10 1.82
CA LEU A 186 -7.76 -11.87 1.26
C LEU A 186 -7.53 -12.83 0.11
N CYS A 187 -7.28 -12.29 -1.09
CA CYS A 187 -6.76 -13.02 -2.24
C CYS A 187 -5.24 -12.83 -2.29
N PRO A 188 -4.42 -13.90 -2.24
CA PRO A 188 -2.97 -13.74 -2.29
C PRO A 188 -2.51 -13.15 -3.62
N SER A 189 -1.66 -12.12 -3.58
CA SER A 189 -1.02 -11.58 -4.79
C SER A 189 -0.07 -12.61 -5.42
N PRO A 190 0.12 -12.61 -6.75
CA PRO A 190 1.02 -13.54 -7.42
C PRO A 190 2.47 -13.30 -7.02
N LYS A 191 3.24 -14.39 -6.87
CA LYS A 191 4.65 -14.34 -6.45
C LYS A 191 5.58 -14.13 -7.65
N VAL A 192 5.47 -13.00 -8.33
CA VAL A 192 6.34 -12.59 -9.42
C VAL A 192 7.33 -11.51 -8.95
N ALA A 193 8.39 -11.27 -9.71
CA ALA A 193 9.38 -10.25 -9.35
C ALA A 193 8.77 -8.84 -9.43
N THR A 194 8.08 -8.57 -10.54
CA THR A 194 7.34 -7.35 -10.82
C THR A 194 6.03 -7.70 -11.50
N TYR A 195 5.01 -6.85 -11.37
CA TYR A 195 3.65 -7.18 -11.81
C TYR A 195 3.40 -6.97 -13.31
N ASP A 196 4.33 -6.39 -14.06
CA ASP A 196 4.35 -6.43 -15.53
C ASP A 196 4.48 -7.85 -16.08
N LEU A 197 5.10 -8.77 -15.32
CA LEU A 197 5.20 -10.19 -15.67
C LEU A 197 3.87 -10.96 -15.53
N GLN A 198 2.93 -10.43 -14.78
CA GLN A 198 1.57 -10.98 -14.58
C GLN A 198 0.57 -9.85 -14.33
N PRO A 199 0.20 -9.07 -15.36
CA PRO A 199 -0.66 -7.89 -15.21
C PRO A 199 -2.07 -8.19 -14.70
N GLU A 200 -2.55 -9.41 -14.88
CA GLU A 200 -3.83 -9.88 -14.34
C GLU A 200 -3.83 -9.91 -12.80
N MET A 201 -2.66 -10.02 -12.18
CA MET A 201 -2.48 -10.16 -10.74
C MET A 201 -3.49 -11.15 -10.16
N SER A 202 -4.28 -10.78 -9.15
CA SER A 202 -5.33 -11.63 -8.56
C SER A 202 -6.75 -11.10 -8.83
N ALA A 203 -6.95 -10.36 -9.94
CA ALA A 203 -8.25 -9.78 -10.25
C ALA A 203 -9.33 -10.83 -10.49
N PHE A 204 -8.99 -11.95 -11.13
CA PHE A 204 -9.93 -13.05 -11.36
C PHE A 204 -10.33 -13.75 -10.06
N GLU A 205 -9.39 -13.99 -9.15
CA GLU A 205 -9.63 -14.57 -7.84
C GLU A 205 -10.52 -13.68 -6.98
N ILE A 206 -10.32 -12.35 -7.02
CA ILE A 206 -11.17 -11.37 -6.34
C ILE A 206 -12.60 -11.43 -6.89
N ARG A 207 -12.76 -11.39 -8.22
CA ARG A 207 -14.06 -11.53 -8.89
C ARG A 207 -14.77 -12.83 -8.47
N ASP A 208 -14.07 -13.95 -8.55
CA ASP A 208 -14.63 -15.27 -8.29
C ASP A 208 -14.95 -15.49 -6.80
N ALA A 209 -14.25 -14.80 -5.90
CA ALA A 209 -14.53 -14.82 -4.47
C ALA A 209 -15.72 -13.93 -4.08
N ILE A 210 -15.88 -12.76 -4.72
CA ILE A 210 -16.91 -11.80 -4.28
C ILE A 210 -18.28 -12.07 -4.90
N ILE A 211 -18.37 -12.58 -6.12
CA ILE A 211 -19.66 -12.82 -6.79
C ILE A 211 -20.56 -13.76 -5.97
N PRO A 212 -20.08 -14.89 -5.42
CA PRO A 212 -20.90 -15.73 -4.54
C PRO A 212 -21.38 -15.00 -3.27
N GLU A 213 -20.59 -14.08 -2.71
CA GLU A 213 -21.00 -13.30 -1.53
C GLU A 213 -22.09 -12.29 -1.89
N ILE A 214 -22.00 -11.63 -3.04
CA ILE A 214 -23.06 -10.76 -3.57
C ILE A 214 -24.36 -11.55 -3.74
N GLN A 215 -24.27 -12.74 -4.31
CA GLN A 215 -25.45 -13.59 -4.57
C GLN A 215 -26.13 -14.11 -3.29
N LYS A 216 -25.42 -14.14 -2.14
CA LYS A 216 -26.02 -14.50 -0.84
C LYS A 216 -26.89 -13.38 -0.24
N GLU A 217 -26.76 -12.15 -0.72
CA GLU A 217 -27.46 -10.96 -0.22
C GLU A 217 -27.30 -10.71 1.30
N THR A 218 -26.19 -11.16 1.89
CA THR A 218 -25.96 -11.04 3.33
C THR A 218 -25.24 -9.76 3.71
N ALA A 219 -24.43 -9.20 2.79
CA ALA A 219 -23.68 -7.97 3.03
C ALA A 219 -24.48 -6.74 2.61
N ASP A 220 -24.55 -5.74 3.48
CA ASP A 220 -25.14 -4.43 3.18
C ASP A 220 -24.13 -3.53 2.43
N PHE A 221 -22.82 -3.71 2.68
CA PHE A 221 -21.75 -2.93 2.09
C PHE A 221 -20.56 -3.80 1.71
N ILE A 222 -19.99 -3.56 0.53
CA ILE A 222 -18.80 -4.24 0.05
C ILE A 222 -17.77 -3.19 -0.38
N CYS A 223 -16.56 -3.26 0.19
CA CYS A 223 -15.40 -2.49 -0.26
C CYS A 223 -14.42 -3.43 -0.94
N LEU A 224 -14.36 -3.34 -2.27
CA LEU A 224 -13.49 -4.13 -3.13
C LEU A 224 -12.41 -3.25 -3.74
N ASN A 225 -11.18 -3.74 -3.79
CA ASN A 225 -10.08 -3.10 -4.50
C ASN A 225 -9.45 -4.05 -5.52
N PHE A 226 -9.28 -3.58 -6.75
CA PHE A 226 -8.42 -4.16 -7.76
C PHE A 226 -7.11 -3.38 -7.79
N ALA A 227 -6.00 -4.06 -7.50
CA ALA A 227 -4.68 -3.44 -7.36
C ALA A 227 -3.96 -3.18 -8.70
N ASN A 228 -4.42 -3.82 -9.76
CA ASN A 228 -3.69 -3.98 -11.02
C ASN A 228 -3.23 -2.65 -11.66
N PRO A 229 -4.09 -1.64 -11.89
CA PRO A 229 -3.65 -0.41 -12.57
C PRO A 229 -2.55 0.32 -11.80
N ASP A 230 -2.63 0.35 -10.46
CA ASP A 230 -1.61 1.00 -9.65
C ASP A 230 -0.31 0.20 -9.62
N MET A 231 -0.39 -1.09 -9.29
CA MET A 231 0.79 -1.91 -9.09
C MET A 231 1.57 -2.16 -10.39
N VAL A 232 0.88 -2.36 -11.50
CA VAL A 232 1.49 -2.52 -12.83
C VAL A 232 1.98 -1.16 -13.36
N GLY A 233 1.22 -0.09 -13.14
CA GLY A 233 1.61 1.27 -13.52
C GLY A 233 2.95 1.69 -12.93
N HIS A 234 3.27 1.27 -11.71
CA HIS A 234 4.58 1.51 -11.08
C HIS A 234 5.76 0.86 -11.80
N THR A 235 5.55 -0.10 -12.68
CA THR A 235 6.63 -0.72 -13.46
C THR A 235 7.06 0.12 -14.64
N GLY A 236 6.20 1.03 -15.12
CA GLY A 236 6.46 1.87 -16.29
C GLY A 236 6.24 1.16 -17.63
N ASP A 237 5.80 -0.11 -17.64
CA ASP A 237 5.49 -0.88 -18.83
C ASP A 237 4.07 -0.55 -19.32
N LEU A 238 3.97 0.13 -20.47
CA LEU A 238 2.68 0.57 -21.03
C LEU A 238 1.81 -0.60 -21.47
N ASP A 239 2.39 -1.62 -22.12
CA ASP A 239 1.61 -2.74 -22.63
C ASP A 239 1.04 -3.60 -21.50
N ALA A 240 1.84 -3.79 -20.45
CA ALA A 240 1.39 -4.44 -19.22
C ALA A 240 0.29 -3.64 -18.51
N ALA A 241 0.41 -2.31 -18.45
CA ALA A 241 -0.60 -1.43 -17.86
C ALA A 241 -1.93 -1.48 -18.63
N ILE A 242 -1.90 -1.51 -19.97
CA ILE A 242 -3.09 -1.71 -20.81
C ILE A 242 -3.76 -3.05 -20.46
N LYS A 243 -2.99 -4.13 -20.40
CA LYS A 243 -3.49 -5.46 -20.05
C LYS A 243 -4.10 -5.50 -18.64
N ALA A 244 -3.48 -4.82 -17.69
CA ALA A 244 -4.00 -4.68 -16.32
C ALA A 244 -5.37 -3.99 -16.32
N CYS A 245 -5.52 -2.87 -17.04
CA CYS A 245 -6.78 -2.15 -17.14
C CYS A 245 -7.88 -2.98 -17.84
N GLU A 246 -7.57 -3.68 -18.94
CA GLU A 246 -8.52 -4.55 -19.63
C GLU A 246 -8.99 -5.70 -18.72
N THR A 247 -8.09 -6.26 -17.93
CA THR A 247 -8.43 -7.31 -16.95
C THR A 247 -9.38 -6.79 -15.87
N VAL A 248 -9.07 -5.62 -15.31
CA VAL A 248 -9.95 -4.98 -14.29
C VAL A 248 -11.30 -4.63 -14.87
N ASP A 249 -11.37 -4.08 -16.07
CA ASP A 249 -12.63 -3.76 -16.76
C ASP A 249 -13.52 -4.99 -16.89
N SER A 250 -12.97 -6.11 -17.39
CA SER A 250 -13.70 -7.37 -17.52
C SER A 250 -14.17 -7.95 -16.17
N CYS A 251 -13.32 -7.89 -15.15
CA CYS A 251 -13.68 -8.37 -13.80
C CYS A 251 -14.75 -7.46 -13.16
N ALA A 252 -14.58 -6.14 -13.29
CA ALA A 252 -15.53 -5.15 -12.78
C ALA A 252 -16.90 -5.29 -13.45
N GLN A 253 -16.95 -5.51 -14.77
CA GLN A 253 -18.20 -5.79 -15.47
C GLN A 253 -18.95 -6.96 -14.82
N SER A 254 -18.28 -8.08 -14.63
CA SER A 254 -18.90 -9.28 -14.05
C SER A 254 -19.43 -9.05 -12.63
N VAL A 255 -18.66 -8.31 -11.80
CA VAL A 255 -19.06 -7.94 -10.43
C VAL A 255 -20.24 -6.99 -10.44
N ILE A 256 -20.23 -5.96 -11.30
CA ILE A 256 -21.33 -5.00 -11.43
C ILE A 256 -22.62 -5.68 -11.90
N GLU A 257 -22.55 -6.57 -12.89
CA GLU A 257 -23.72 -7.34 -13.37
C GLU A 257 -24.32 -8.20 -12.26
N ALA A 258 -23.48 -8.89 -11.47
CA ALA A 258 -23.92 -9.64 -10.32
C ALA A 258 -24.57 -8.74 -9.25
N ALA A 259 -23.96 -7.60 -8.94
CA ALA A 259 -24.46 -6.63 -7.96
C ALA A 259 -25.84 -6.06 -8.36
N LEU A 260 -25.99 -5.64 -9.60
CA LEU A 260 -27.27 -5.11 -10.13
C LEU A 260 -28.38 -6.14 -10.10
N THR A 261 -28.06 -7.42 -10.32
CA THR A 261 -29.05 -8.52 -10.25
C THR A 261 -29.63 -8.67 -8.82
N GLN A 262 -28.84 -8.28 -7.81
CA GLN A 262 -29.25 -8.29 -6.38
C GLN A 262 -29.58 -6.86 -5.87
N ASP A 263 -29.88 -5.93 -6.76
CA ASP A 263 -30.29 -4.56 -6.46
C ASP A 263 -29.29 -3.72 -5.64
N TYR A 264 -27.99 -4.07 -5.70
CA TYR A 264 -26.93 -3.22 -5.15
C TYR A 264 -26.71 -1.98 -6.01
N ALA A 265 -26.44 -0.85 -5.37
CA ALA A 265 -25.83 0.30 -6.03
C ALA A 265 -24.31 0.13 -6.03
N VAL A 266 -23.65 0.43 -7.15
CA VAL A 266 -22.19 0.28 -7.30
C VAL A 266 -21.55 1.64 -7.57
N LEU A 267 -20.60 2.03 -6.72
CA LEU A 267 -19.70 3.17 -6.94
C LEU A 267 -18.35 2.66 -7.44
N VAL A 268 -17.99 3.03 -8.69
CA VAL A 268 -16.67 2.74 -9.26
C VAL A 268 -15.83 4.00 -9.15
N ILE A 269 -14.67 3.89 -8.52
CA ILE A 269 -13.73 5.00 -8.28
C ILE A 269 -12.29 4.56 -8.46
N ALA A 270 -11.38 5.54 -8.49
CA ALA A 270 -9.97 5.35 -8.16
C ALA A 270 -9.61 6.28 -6.99
N ASP A 271 -8.63 5.90 -6.18
CA ASP A 271 -8.13 6.69 -5.03
C ASP A 271 -7.10 7.73 -5.46
N HIS A 272 -6.41 7.52 -6.57
CA HIS A 272 -5.46 8.44 -7.22
C HIS A 272 -5.25 8.05 -8.68
N GLY A 273 -4.59 8.90 -9.44
CA GLY A 273 -4.14 8.60 -10.80
C GLY A 273 -2.80 7.85 -10.80
N ASN A 274 -2.57 7.05 -11.84
CA ASN A 274 -1.33 6.35 -12.14
C ASN A 274 -1.29 6.00 -13.65
N CYS A 275 -2.01 4.94 -14.07
CA CYS A 275 -1.98 4.41 -15.44
C CYS A 275 -2.47 5.36 -16.54
N GLU A 276 -3.22 6.42 -16.21
CA GLU A 276 -3.62 7.41 -17.21
C GLU A 276 -2.46 8.25 -17.73
N THR A 277 -1.29 8.15 -17.08
CA THR A 277 -0.06 8.85 -17.49
C THR A 277 1.13 7.90 -17.36
N MET A 278 1.37 7.08 -18.38
CA MET A 278 2.46 6.11 -18.39
C MET A 278 3.76 6.66 -18.99
N ILE A 279 3.70 7.80 -19.68
CA ILE A 279 4.83 8.40 -20.39
C ILE A 279 4.95 9.87 -19.99
N ASN A 280 6.14 10.25 -19.54
CA ASN A 280 6.48 11.63 -19.23
C ASN A 280 6.62 12.47 -20.50
N PRO A 281 6.55 13.84 -20.43
CA PRO A 281 6.72 14.70 -21.59
C PRO A 281 8.04 14.56 -22.33
N ASP A 282 9.08 14.05 -21.68
CA ASP A 282 10.40 13.78 -22.26
C ASP A 282 10.51 12.38 -22.93
N GLY A 283 9.43 11.61 -22.90
CA GLY A 283 9.34 10.26 -23.46
C GLY A 283 9.80 9.14 -22.51
N SER A 284 10.24 9.46 -21.30
CA SER A 284 10.58 8.44 -20.28
C SER A 284 9.34 7.80 -19.68
N PRO A 285 9.41 6.56 -19.16
CA PRO A 285 8.33 5.95 -18.42
C PRO A 285 7.96 6.77 -17.18
N ASN A 286 6.66 6.96 -16.91
CA ASN A 286 6.18 7.46 -15.63
C ASN A 286 5.80 6.29 -14.73
N THR A 287 6.37 6.23 -13.54
CA THR A 287 6.13 5.18 -12.54
C THR A 287 5.53 5.71 -11.25
N ALA A 288 5.14 6.99 -11.23
CA ALA A 288 4.63 7.67 -10.04
C ALA A 288 3.11 7.91 -10.15
N HIS A 289 2.48 8.08 -8.98
CA HIS A 289 1.10 8.58 -8.93
C HIS A 289 1.00 9.97 -9.54
N THR A 290 -0.16 10.28 -10.10
CA THR A 290 -0.47 11.61 -10.64
C THR A 290 -1.46 12.34 -9.73
N THR A 291 -1.58 13.64 -9.93
CA THR A 291 -2.60 14.49 -9.31
C THR A 291 -3.81 14.72 -10.22
N ASN A 292 -3.93 13.97 -11.30
CA ASN A 292 -5.06 14.06 -12.21
C ASN A 292 -6.37 13.69 -11.49
N PRO A 293 -7.48 14.32 -11.85
CA PRO A 293 -8.79 13.90 -11.37
C PRO A 293 -9.09 12.45 -11.76
N VAL A 294 -9.69 11.72 -10.83
CA VAL A 294 -10.10 10.33 -11.03
C VAL A 294 -11.59 10.22 -11.33
N PRO A 295 -12.04 9.19 -12.05
CA PRO A 295 -13.47 9.03 -12.35
C PRO A 295 -14.24 8.64 -11.08
N ILE A 296 -15.53 9.05 -11.04
CA ILE A 296 -16.54 8.49 -10.16
C ILE A 296 -17.75 8.11 -11.00
N ILE A 297 -18.20 6.86 -10.90
CA ILE A 297 -19.32 6.32 -11.67
C ILE A 297 -20.28 5.64 -10.70
N LEU A 298 -21.54 6.07 -10.71
CA LEU A 298 -22.62 5.39 -10.01
C LEU A 298 -23.42 4.54 -10.99
N VAL A 299 -23.52 3.25 -10.69
CA VAL A 299 -24.35 2.31 -11.44
C VAL A 299 -25.40 1.75 -10.49
N ASP A 300 -26.68 2.04 -10.76
CA ASP A 300 -27.80 1.54 -9.98
C ASP A 300 -29.05 1.31 -10.85
N ASN A 301 -29.99 0.52 -10.32
CA ASN A 301 -31.26 0.27 -10.97
C ASN A 301 -32.25 1.45 -10.85
N HIS A 302 -31.99 2.41 -9.96
CA HIS A 302 -32.88 3.52 -9.61
C HIS A 302 -32.58 4.82 -10.36
N LYS A 303 -31.53 4.82 -11.22
CA LYS A 303 -31.11 5.96 -12.05
C LYS A 303 -30.78 7.22 -11.25
N LYS A 304 -30.24 7.06 -10.04
CA LYS A 304 -29.70 8.17 -9.26
C LYS A 304 -28.58 8.86 -10.04
N LYS A 305 -28.46 10.17 -9.86
CA LYS A 305 -27.37 10.94 -10.46
C LYS A 305 -26.35 11.30 -9.41
N ILE A 306 -25.07 11.40 -9.83
CA ILE A 306 -23.97 11.76 -8.96
C ILE A 306 -23.24 12.99 -9.51
N ALA A 307 -22.88 13.92 -8.61
CA ALA A 307 -22.07 15.09 -8.92
C ALA A 307 -20.55 14.76 -8.84
N SER A 308 -19.72 15.63 -9.39
CA SER A 308 -18.28 15.64 -9.11
C SER A 308 -18.01 16.18 -7.70
N GLY A 309 -16.93 15.70 -7.09
CA GLY A 309 -16.53 16.11 -5.74
C GLY A 309 -15.09 15.75 -5.41
N VAL A 310 -14.83 15.43 -4.14
CA VAL A 310 -13.54 14.98 -3.65
C VAL A 310 -13.67 13.62 -2.98
N LEU A 311 -12.56 12.92 -2.77
CA LEU A 311 -12.58 11.57 -2.15
C LEU A 311 -13.28 11.54 -0.78
N GLY A 312 -13.20 12.63 -0.02
CA GLY A 312 -13.89 12.75 1.27
C GLY A 312 -15.42 12.72 1.20
N ASP A 313 -16.01 13.01 0.04
CA ASP A 313 -17.46 12.97 -0.19
C ASP A 313 -18.00 11.52 -0.32
N LEU A 314 -17.13 10.54 -0.52
CA LEU A 314 -17.55 9.15 -0.78
C LEU A 314 -18.26 8.51 0.42
N ALA A 315 -17.73 8.65 1.63
CA ALA A 315 -18.36 8.09 2.81
C ALA A 315 -19.75 8.68 3.06
N PRO A 316 -19.96 10.02 3.05
CA PRO A 316 -21.29 10.63 3.07
C PRO A 316 -22.21 10.14 1.96
N THR A 317 -21.70 9.98 0.74
CA THR A 317 -22.48 9.49 -0.41
C THR A 317 -22.96 8.04 -0.20
N ILE A 318 -22.09 7.17 0.29
CA ILE A 318 -22.44 5.77 0.60
C ILE A 318 -23.50 5.72 1.70
N LEU A 319 -23.33 6.48 2.79
CA LEU A 319 -24.31 6.54 3.87
C LEU A 319 -25.68 7.06 3.39
N ASP A 320 -25.70 8.05 2.52
CA ASP A 320 -26.93 8.59 1.91
C ASP A 320 -27.63 7.52 1.05
N ILE A 321 -26.90 6.81 0.18
CA ILE A 321 -27.45 5.71 -0.62
C ILE A 321 -28.06 4.62 0.29
N MET A 322 -27.42 4.32 1.41
CA MET A 322 -27.82 3.28 2.36
C MET A 322 -28.91 3.76 3.35
N GLY A 323 -29.26 5.05 3.37
CA GLY A 323 -30.19 5.62 4.35
C GLY A 323 -29.67 5.59 5.78
N VAL A 324 -28.35 5.63 5.98
CA VAL A 324 -27.67 5.67 7.28
C VAL A 324 -27.30 7.12 7.61
N SER A 325 -27.55 7.55 8.85
CA SER A 325 -27.23 8.91 9.28
C SER A 325 -25.72 9.17 9.25
N GLN A 326 -25.32 10.29 8.67
CA GLN A 326 -23.93 10.75 8.63
C GLN A 326 -23.52 11.27 10.02
N PRO A 327 -22.39 10.83 10.62
CA PRO A 327 -21.88 11.38 11.87
C PRO A 327 -21.31 12.80 11.68
N GLU A 328 -21.31 13.59 12.76
CA GLU A 328 -20.82 14.98 12.74
C GLU A 328 -19.32 15.10 12.37
N ALA A 329 -18.52 14.07 12.67
CA ALA A 329 -17.11 14.02 12.31
C ALA A 329 -16.88 13.98 10.79
N MET A 330 -17.84 13.51 10.01
CA MET A 330 -17.79 13.55 8.54
C MET A 330 -18.27 14.92 8.06
N THR A 331 -17.34 15.81 7.72
CA THR A 331 -17.64 17.21 7.33
C THR A 331 -17.96 17.40 5.87
N GLN A 332 -17.74 16.40 5.04
CA GLN A 332 -18.04 16.43 3.61
C GLN A 332 -19.52 16.08 3.33
N LYS A 333 -19.94 16.12 2.07
CA LYS A 333 -21.35 16.00 1.71
C LYS A 333 -21.59 14.86 0.71
N SER A 334 -22.80 14.32 0.71
CA SER A 334 -23.24 13.38 -0.34
C SER A 334 -23.18 14.05 -1.73
N LEU A 335 -22.75 13.27 -2.72
CA LEU A 335 -22.71 13.64 -4.13
C LEU A 335 -24.00 13.27 -4.88
N ILE A 336 -24.99 12.68 -4.24
CA ILE A 336 -26.28 12.34 -4.86
C ILE A 336 -27.05 13.63 -5.15
N ILE A 337 -27.63 13.74 -6.39
CA ILE A 337 -28.40 14.88 -6.89
C ILE A 337 -29.83 14.47 -7.23
#